data_47c7ec46a43e17d62ad36a0d0ced6f74
#
_entry.id   47c7ec46a43e17d62ad36a0d0ced6f74
#
_cell.length_a   1.000
_cell.length_b   1.000
_cell.length_c   1.000
_cell.angle_alpha   90.00
_cell.angle_beta   90.00
_cell.angle_gamma   90.00
#
_symmetry.space_group_name_H-M   'P 1'
#
loop_
_entity.id
_entity.type
_entity.pdbx_description
1 polymer ?
#
loop_
_entity_poly.entity_id
_entity_poly.type
_entity_poly.pdbx_seq_one_letter_code
_entity_poly.pdbx_strand_id
1 'polypeptide(L)'
;MRSNVSTGELKVMSKMTNALTTAEPPIIETSRDQPNAAADRQALTLIRPYQGMVAWPTVFLAIAIIGSFAAVCTLGTMGIIPLWLALILNTLILYADQTPLHEACHGNIAGRDSKWLWLNHLVGYACGTILLHEYKAFHYMHLAHHRDTNNPDLDPDHWVAVKNPFLVVWRCLTIVFWYHDYFWKNIAFKPHVPGMLPLAIHIIVAHMIYYGIAIALSVMGYWHEVLMLWIFPHILASALIIYFFAYLTHKPHEVHERYRDTNVFWFRGKLIEPLVNSLYMFQNFHLIHHLFPRIPFYLYGNAFRKLKPVLDKEHAHIYEYDFGPHRKTEAQSS
;
A
#
# COMPACT_ATOMS: atom_id res chain seq x y z
N MET A 1 -11.57 -22.14 44.28
CA MET A 1 -12.71 -21.90 43.38
C MET A 1 -12.20 -21.92 41.96
N ARG A 2 -12.44 -23.01 41.22
CA ARG A 2 -12.11 -23.09 39.77
C ARG A 2 -13.33 -22.59 39.02
N SER A 3 -13.24 -21.45 38.33
CA SER A 3 -14.28 -20.93 37.45
C SER A 3 -14.38 -21.80 36.20
N ASN A 4 -15.47 -22.55 36.07
CA ASN A 4 -15.83 -23.26 34.85
C ASN A 4 -16.23 -22.22 33.79
N VAL A 5 -15.33 -21.94 32.86
CA VAL A 5 -15.67 -21.24 31.63
C VAL A 5 -16.55 -22.17 30.81
N SER A 6 -17.76 -21.75 30.48
CA SER A 6 -18.73 -22.59 29.77
C SER A 6 -18.26 -22.89 28.35
N THR A 7 -18.58 -24.11 27.87
CA THR A 7 -18.28 -24.54 26.48
C THR A 7 -18.88 -23.61 25.42
N GLY A 8 -19.89 -22.80 25.78
CA GLY A 8 -20.47 -21.76 24.93
C GLY A 8 -19.55 -20.56 24.75
N GLU A 9 -18.88 -20.10 25.81
CA GLU A 9 -17.95 -18.97 25.77
C GLU A 9 -16.68 -19.31 24.97
N LEU A 10 -16.16 -20.54 25.08
CA LEU A 10 -15.04 -21.02 24.26
C LEU A 10 -15.39 -21.11 22.77
N LYS A 11 -16.63 -21.48 22.42
CA LYS A 11 -17.12 -21.47 21.03
C LYS A 11 -17.29 -20.05 20.48
N VAL A 12 -17.74 -19.10 21.31
CA VAL A 12 -17.86 -17.69 20.93
C VAL A 12 -16.47 -17.07 20.75
N MET A 13 -15.55 -17.30 21.68
CA MET A 13 -14.15 -16.84 21.54
C MET A 13 -13.45 -17.44 20.32
N SER A 14 -13.63 -18.75 20.05
CA SER A 14 -13.10 -19.40 18.84
C SER A 14 -13.70 -18.84 17.55
N LYS A 15 -15.01 -18.53 17.51
CA LYS A 15 -15.63 -17.83 16.39
C LYS A 15 -15.16 -16.39 16.23
N MET A 16 -14.93 -15.66 17.34
CA MET A 16 -14.38 -14.31 17.31
C MET A 16 -12.91 -14.30 16.85
N THR A 17 -12.10 -15.27 17.30
CA THR A 17 -10.70 -15.40 16.86
C THR A 17 -10.64 -15.75 15.36
N ASN A 18 -11.51 -16.67 14.89
CA ASN A 18 -11.63 -16.99 13.46
C ASN A 18 -12.16 -15.79 12.65
N ALA A 19 -13.11 -15.00 13.15
CA ALA A 19 -13.58 -13.81 12.44
C ALA A 19 -12.51 -12.73 12.30
N LEU A 20 -11.60 -12.63 13.28
CA LEU A 20 -10.45 -11.70 13.23
C LEU A 20 -9.32 -12.21 12.32
N THR A 21 -9.23 -13.53 12.09
CA THR A 21 -8.19 -14.14 11.25
C THR A 21 -8.67 -14.49 9.85
N THR A 22 -9.99 -14.60 9.61
CA THR A 22 -10.60 -15.07 8.36
C THR A 22 -11.56 -14.09 7.71
N ALA A 23 -11.67 -12.85 8.18
CA ALA A 23 -12.29 -11.80 7.38
C ALA A 23 -11.37 -11.48 6.20
N GLU A 24 -11.20 -12.46 5.30
CA GLU A 24 -10.88 -12.14 3.92
C GLU A 24 -11.99 -11.18 3.46
N PRO A 25 -11.63 -10.00 2.90
CA PRO A 25 -12.62 -9.20 2.22
C PRO A 25 -13.30 -10.12 1.21
N PRO A 26 -14.61 -9.97 0.99
CA PRO A 26 -15.29 -10.77 0.00
C PRO A 26 -14.48 -10.67 -1.29
N ILE A 27 -14.01 -11.79 -1.79
CA ILE A 27 -13.51 -11.90 -3.15
C ILE A 27 -14.62 -11.26 -3.95
N ILE A 28 -14.32 -10.16 -4.64
CA ILE A 28 -15.29 -9.55 -5.56
C ILE A 28 -15.57 -10.66 -6.56
N GLU A 29 -16.64 -11.43 -6.33
CA GLU A 29 -17.17 -12.33 -7.33
C GLU A 29 -17.57 -11.43 -8.47
N THR A 30 -16.73 -11.38 -9.50
CA THR A 30 -17.09 -10.76 -10.76
C THR A 30 -18.32 -11.48 -11.23
N SER A 31 -19.48 -10.87 -11.08
CA SER A 31 -20.72 -11.43 -11.62
C SER A 31 -20.49 -11.73 -13.09
N ARG A 32 -21.02 -12.86 -13.58
CA ARG A 32 -20.82 -13.32 -14.98
C ARG A 32 -21.31 -12.28 -16.01
N ASP A 33 -22.02 -11.28 -15.58
CA ASP A 33 -22.69 -10.24 -16.39
C ASP A 33 -21.96 -8.88 -16.37
N GLN A 34 -20.72 -8.80 -15.83
CA GLN A 34 -19.95 -7.56 -15.91
C GLN A 34 -19.39 -7.34 -17.33
N PRO A 35 -19.34 -6.08 -17.82
CA PRO A 35 -18.93 -5.76 -19.19
C PRO A 35 -17.57 -6.32 -19.60
N ASN A 36 -16.67 -6.55 -18.64
CA ASN A 36 -15.29 -7.02 -18.87
C ASN A 36 -15.06 -8.50 -18.55
N ALA A 37 -16.10 -9.31 -18.31
CA ALA A 37 -15.97 -10.70 -17.87
C ALA A 37 -15.13 -11.60 -18.79
N ALA A 38 -15.14 -11.35 -20.10
CA ALA A 38 -14.30 -12.10 -21.05
C ALA A 38 -12.82 -11.70 -20.94
N ALA A 39 -12.55 -10.41 -20.83
CA ALA A 39 -11.21 -9.87 -20.63
C ALA A 39 -10.63 -10.36 -19.29
N ASP A 40 -11.40 -10.32 -18.21
CA ASP A 40 -11.01 -10.82 -16.89
C ASP A 40 -10.63 -12.30 -16.92
N ARG A 41 -11.41 -13.16 -17.58
CA ARG A 41 -11.07 -14.59 -17.72
C ARG A 41 -9.78 -14.80 -18.49
N GLN A 42 -9.57 -14.07 -19.59
CA GLN A 42 -8.33 -14.12 -20.35
C GLN A 42 -7.15 -13.65 -19.51
N ALA A 43 -7.29 -12.50 -18.85
CA ALA A 43 -6.27 -11.91 -17.99
C ALA A 43 -5.90 -12.85 -16.84
N LEU A 44 -6.87 -13.41 -16.11
CA LEU A 44 -6.63 -14.35 -15.01
C LEU A 44 -5.83 -15.57 -15.47
N THR A 45 -6.07 -16.09 -16.67
CA THR A 45 -5.29 -17.21 -17.22
C THR A 45 -3.82 -16.80 -17.43
N LEU A 46 -3.57 -15.59 -17.93
CA LEU A 46 -2.22 -15.08 -18.21
C LEU A 46 -1.42 -14.79 -16.93
N ILE A 47 -2.08 -14.31 -15.87
CA ILE A 47 -1.41 -13.90 -14.63
C ILE A 47 -1.30 -14.99 -13.57
N ARG A 48 -1.98 -16.13 -13.77
CA ARG A 48 -1.95 -17.24 -12.80
C ARG A 48 -0.54 -17.68 -12.35
N PRO A 49 0.50 -17.67 -13.21
CA PRO A 49 1.87 -17.99 -12.79
C PRO A 49 2.51 -16.97 -11.86
N TYR A 50 1.98 -15.75 -11.78
CA TYR A 50 2.51 -14.65 -10.98
C TYR A 50 1.85 -14.53 -9.60
N GLN A 51 0.93 -15.41 -9.26
CA GLN A 51 0.17 -15.37 -8.00
C GLN A 51 0.40 -16.60 -7.13
N GLY A 52 0.28 -16.41 -5.84
CA GLY A 52 0.17 -17.50 -4.87
C GLY A 52 1.48 -18.10 -4.37
N MET A 53 2.62 -17.55 -4.77
CA MET A 53 3.93 -17.87 -4.18
C MET A 53 4.15 -17.06 -2.88
N VAL A 54 4.99 -17.57 -1.98
CA VAL A 54 5.49 -16.78 -0.85
C VAL A 54 6.43 -15.70 -1.38
N ALA A 55 6.15 -14.44 -1.04
CA ALA A 55 6.89 -13.28 -1.58
C ALA A 55 8.17 -13.00 -0.78
N TRP A 56 9.14 -13.91 -0.82
CA TRP A 56 10.43 -13.75 -0.13
C TRP A 56 11.15 -12.43 -0.44
N PRO A 57 11.17 -11.91 -1.69
CA PRO A 57 11.76 -10.60 -1.96
C PRO A 57 11.14 -9.47 -1.11
N THR A 58 9.82 -9.51 -0.88
CA THR A 58 9.13 -8.55 0.00
C THR A 58 9.56 -8.68 1.45
N VAL A 59 9.75 -9.91 1.94
CA VAL A 59 10.25 -10.17 3.32
C VAL A 59 11.67 -9.61 3.50
N PHE A 60 12.57 -9.89 2.55
CA PHE A 60 13.93 -9.36 2.59
C PHE A 60 13.97 -7.83 2.49
N LEU A 61 13.10 -7.23 1.67
CA LEU A 61 12.94 -5.79 1.59
C LEU A 61 12.51 -5.22 2.94
N ALA A 62 11.50 -5.81 3.60
CA ALA A 62 11.05 -5.37 4.92
C ALA A 62 12.18 -5.43 5.97
N ILE A 63 12.94 -6.53 6.01
CA ILE A 63 14.09 -6.66 6.92
C ILE A 63 15.13 -5.57 6.64
N ALA A 64 15.47 -5.34 5.37
CA ALA A 64 16.43 -4.30 4.99
C ALA A 64 15.96 -2.90 5.38
N ILE A 65 14.68 -2.58 5.17
CA ILE A 65 14.06 -1.30 5.53
C ILE A 65 14.10 -1.09 7.04
N ILE A 66 13.60 -2.05 7.82
CA ILE A 66 13.57 -1.96 9.29
C ILE A 66 14.98 -1.83 9.87
N GLY A 67 15.92 -2.63 9.35
CA GLY A 67 17.33 -2.55 9.74
C GLY A 67 17.97 -1.21 9.39
N SER A 68 17.69 -0.67 8.20
CA SER A 68 18.19 0.64 7.76
C SER A 68 17.60 1.78 8.60
N PHE A 69 16.30 1.75 8.88
CA PHE A 69 15.63 2.72 9.75
C PHE A 69 16.27 2.73 11.16
N ALA A 70 16.42 1.56 11.77
CA ALA A 70 17.06 1.43 13.08
C ALA A 70 18.50 1.93 13.07
N ALA A 71 19.28 1.60 12.02
CA ALA A 71 20.66 2.08 11.86
C ALA A 71 20.73 3.60 11.74
N VAL A 72 19.90 4.23 10.89
CA VAL A 72 19.87 5.69 10.70
C VAL A 72 19.43 6.39 12.01
N CYS A 73 18.43 5.85 12.70
CA CYS A 73 18.01 6.37 14.01
C CYS A 73 19.15 6.31 15.03
N THR A 74 19.86 5.18 15.09
CA THR A 74 21.00 5.01 16.00
C THR A 74 22.13 5.99 15.68
N LEU A 75 22.55 6.07 14.41
CA LEU A 75 23.63 6.95 13.95
C LEU A 75 23.28 8.44 14.16
N GLY A 76 22.03 8.83 13.93
CA GLY A 76 21.54 10.18 14.17
C GLY A 76 21.52 10.54 15.65
N THR A 77 21.01 9.65 16.51
CA THR A 77 20.97 9.86 17.96
C THR A 77 22.38 9.91 18.58
N MET A 78 23.32 9.13 18.06
CA MET A 78 24.72 9.17 18.48
C MET A 78 25.49 10.39 17.93
N GLY A 79 24.87 11.22 17.07
CA GLY A 79 25.52 12.37 16.45
C GLY A 79 26.59 12.01 15.40
N ILE A 80 26.62 10.75 14.94
CA ILE A 80 27.54 10.28 13.90
C ILE A 80 27.18 10.87 12.55
N ILE A 81 25.89 10.98 12.27
CA ILE A 81 25.37 11.72 11.12
C ILE A 81 24.48 12.87 11.60
N PRO A 82 24.47 14.02 10.89
CA PRO A 82 23.62 15.13 11.27
C PRO A 82 22.14 14.79 11.10
N LEU A 83 21.28 15.29 12.00
CA LEU A 83 19.86 14.97 12.01
C LEU A 83 19.13 15.34 10.70
N TRP A 84 19.56 16.39 9.99
CA TRP A 84 18.97 16.74 8.69
C TRP A 84 19.22 15.66 7.61
N LEU A 85 20.43 15.02 7.65
CA LEU A 85 20.73 13.90 6.73
C LEU A 85 19.91 12.67 7.13
N ALA A 86 19.83 12.37 8.43
CA ALA A 86 19.02 11.29 8.95
C ALA A 86 17.53 11.47 8.60
N LEU A 87 16.98 12.69 8.63
CA LEU A 87 15.64 13.01 8.18
C LEU A 87 15.44 12.62 6.72
N ILE A 88 16.34 13.02 5.82
CA ILE A 88 16.25 12.69 4.39
C ILE A 88 16.30 11.17 4.18
N LEU A 89 17.27 10.51 4.82
CA LEU A 89 17.42 9.04 4.70
C LEU A 89 16.20 8.30 5.22
N ASN A 90 15.68 8.66 6.40
CA ASN A 90 14.47 8.04 6.94
C ASN A 90 13.23 8.34 6.12
N THR A 91 13.12 9.52 5.50
CA THR A 91 12.04 9.82 4.56
C THR A 91 12.02 8.84 3.38
N LEU A 92 13.18 8.57 2.78
CA LEU A 92 13.30 7.63 1.67
C LEU A 92 13.10 6.18 2.11
N ILE A 93 13.59 5.81 3.29
CA ILE A 93 13.39 4.48 3.88
C ILE A 93 11.90 4.24 4.15
N LEU A 94 11.20 5.20 4.77
CA LEU A 94 9.78 5.11 5.06
C LEU A 94 8.91 5.19 3.79
N TYR A 95 9.34 5.91 2.76
CA TYR A 95 8.70 5.85 1.44
C TYR A 95 8.75 4.44 0.85
N ALA A 96 9.89 3.76 0.93
CA ALA A 96 10.02 2.39 0.48
C ALA A 96 9.25 1.38 1.36
N ASP A 97 9.07 1.67 2.66
CA ASP A 97 8.37 0.84 3.64
C ASP A 97 6.88 0.65 3.33
N GLN A 98 6.29 1.60 2.59
CA GLN A 98 4.93 1.46 2.09
C GLN A 98 4.75 0.17 1.29
N THR A 99 5.77 -0.28 0.55
CA THR A 99 5.66 -1.46 -0.32
C THR A 99 5.43 -2.76 0.47
N PRO A 100 6.24 -3.17 1.45
CA PRO A 100 5.96 -4.38 2.23
C PRO A 100 4.71 -4.25 3.10
N LEU A 101 4.38 -3.05 3.63
CA LEU A 101 3.13 -2.81 4.33
C LEU A 101 1.92 -3.06 3.41
N HIS A 102 1.96 -2.53 2.21
CA HIS A 102 0.94 -2.64 1.18
C HIS A 102 0.77 -4.10 0.69
N GLU A 103 1.87 -4.82 0.45
CA GLU A 103 1.85 -6.25 0.12
C GLU A 103 1.19 -7.08 1.24
N ALA A 104 1.46 -6.73 2.50
CA ALA A 104 0.82 -7.37 3.65
C ALA A 104 -0.69 -7.15 3.67
N CYS A 105 -1.19 -5.99 3.25
CA CYS A 105 -2.62 -5.70 3.16
C CYS A 105 -3.35 -6.61 2.17
N HIS A 106 -2.68 -7.03 1.11
CA HIS A 106 -3.24 -7.94 0.09
C HIS A 106 -2.97 -9.42 0.37
N GLY A 107 -2.29 -9.75 1.46
CA GLY A 107 -1.92 -11.13 1.77
C GLY A 107 -0.84 -11.72 0.85
N ASN A 108 -0.13 -10.88 0.09
CA ASN A 108 0.84 -11.31 -0.92
C ASN A 108 2.05 -12.02 -0.33
N ILE A 109 2.45 -11.65 0.89
CA ILE A 109 3.64 -12.23 1.55
C ILE A 109 3.45 -13.71 1.82
N ALA A 110 2.28 -14.09 2.34
CA ALA A 110 1.94 -15.49 2.60
C ALA A 110 1.68 -16.30 1.32
N GLY A 111 1.30 -15.65 0.23
CA GLY A 111 0.82 -16.31 -0.98
C GLY A 111 -0.47 -17.11 -0.73
N ARG A 112 -0.52 -18.36 -1.22
CA ARG A 112 -1.66 -19.27 -1.00
C ARG A 112 -1.50 -20.20 0.22
N ASP A 113 -0.32 -20.23 0.82
CA ASP A 113 0.00 -21.15 1.90
C ASP A 113 -0.30 -20.50 3.27
N SER A 114 -1.38 -20.93 3.88
CA SER A 114 -1.85 -20.40 5.17
C SER A 114 -0.83 -20.52 6.31
N LYS A 115 0.14 -21.47 6.21
CA LYS A 115 1.21 -21.60 7.21
C LYS A 115 2.11 -20.36 7.30
N TRP A 116 2.15 -19.52 6.26
CA TRP A 116 2.94 -18.28 6.21
C TRP A 116 2.12 -17.02 6.57
N LEU A 117 0.85 -17.17 6.92
CA LEU A 117 -0.01 -16.03 7.25
C LEU A 117 0.51 -15.20 8.43
N TRP A 118 1.15 -15.86 9.41
CA TRP A 118 1.82 -15.18 10.51
C TRP A 118 2.91 -14.20 10.03
N LEU A 119 3.67 -14.58 8.99
CA LEU A 119 4.72 -13.73 8.41
C LEU A 119 4.12 -12.51 7.72
N ASN A 120 2.98 -12.67 7.06
CA ASN A 120 2.24 -11.57 6.47
C ASN A 120 1.84 -10.53 7.53
N HIS A 121 1.30 -10.98 8.66
CA HIS A 121 0.94 -10.09 9.76
C HIS A 121 2.16 -9.47 10.45
N LEU A 122 3.22 -10.26 10.66
CA LEU A 122 4.47 -9.77 11.25
C LEU A 122 5.04 -8.60 10.43
N VAL A 123 5.16 -8.76 9.11
CA VAL A 123 5.64 -7.70 8.23
C VAL A 123 4.69 -6.50 8.24
N GLY A 124 3.37 -6.74 8.14
CA GLY A 124 2.37 -5.67 8.18
C GLY A 124 2.46 -4.82 9.44
N TYR A 125 2.54 -5.43 10.62
CA TYR A 125 2.67 -4.69 11.88
C TYR A 125 4.03 -4.04 12.05
N ALA A 126 5.13 -4.69 11.68
CA ALA A 126 6.46 -4.14 11.82
C ALA A 126 6.66 -2.89 10.93
N CYS A 127 6.29 -2.98 9.66
CA CYS A 127 6.33 -1.86 8.72
C CYS A 127 5.33 -0.76 9.12
N GLY A 128 4.09 -1.12 9.45
CA GLY A 128 3.09 -0.16 9.90
C GLY A 128 3.52 0.63 11.15
N THR A 129 4.29 0.00 12.06
CA THR A 129 4.80 0.66 13.26
C THR A 129 5.84 1.73 12.94
N ILE A 130 6.84 1.44 12.11
CA ILE A 130 7.89 2.44 11.78
C ILE A 130 7.35 3.57 10.90
N LEU A 131 6.38 3.27 10.02
CA LEU A 131 5.70 4.26 9.18
C LEU A 131 4.58 5.01 9.93
N LEU A 132 4.27 4.66 11.18
CA LEU A 132 3.14 5.22 11.95
C LEU A 132 1.78 5.07 11.25
N HIS A 133 1.67 4.12 10.34
CA HIS A 133 0.42 3.69 9.74
C HIS A 133 -0.02 2.39 10.42
N GLU A 134 -0.97 2.46 11.34
CA GLU A 134 -1.44 1.24 11.99
C GLU A 134 -1.96 0.25 10.93
N TYR A 135 -1.39 -0.98 10.93
CA TYR A 135 -1.55 -1.97 9.86
C TYR A 135 -3.02 -2.28 9.55
N LYS A 136 -3.87 -2.45 10.58
CA LYS A 136 -5.29 -2.76 10.36
C LYS A 136 -6.07 -1.55 9.85
N ALA A 137 -5.80 -0.36 10.37
CA ALA A 137 -6.42 0.87 9.87
C ALA A 137 -6.06 1.07 8.39
N PHE A 138 -4.77 0.95 8.07
CA PHE A 138 -4.30 1.05 6.68
C PHE A 138 -4.95 -0.01 5.79
N HIS A 139 -5.02 -1.26 6.22
CA HIS A 139 -5.67 -2.34 5.50
C HIS A 139 -7.13 -2.01 5.11
N TYR A 140 -7.95 -1.54 6.07
CA TYR A 140 -9.35 -1.20 5.79
C TYR A 140 -9.48 0.03 4.88
N MET A 141 -8.63 1.03 5.07
CA MET A 141 -8.59 2.23 4.22
C MET A 141 -8.24 1.86 2.78
N HIS A 142 -7.19 1.07 2.61
CA HIS A 142 -6.71 0.64 1.31
C HIS A 142 -7.70 -0.25 0.55
N LEU A 143 -8.39 -1.16 1.25
CA LEU A 143 -9.47 -1.93 0.64
C LEU A 143 -10.70 -1.09 0.28
N ALA A 144 -11.01 -0.03 1.06
CA ALA A 144 -12.04 0.92 0.69
C ALA A 144 -11.67 1.67 -0.60
N HIS A 145 -10.40 2.09 -0.73
CA HIS A 145 -9.86 2.69 -1.95
C HIS A 145 -10.01 1.77 -3.17
N HIS A 146 -9.60 0.49 -3.08
CA HIS A 146 -9.76 -0.48 -4.17
C HIS A 146 -11.21 -0.73 -4.57
N ARG A 147 -12.11 -0.74 -3.59
CA ARG A 147 -13.53 -0.98 -3.84
C ARG A 147 -14.20 0.21 -4.53
N ASP A 148 -13.84 1.41 -4.12
CA ASP A 148 -14.53 2.64 -4.49
C ASP A 148 -13.61 3.62 -5.25
N THR A 149 -12.62 3.09 -5.97
CA THR A 149 -11.58 3.86 -6.69
C THR A 149 -12.16 5.05 -7.45
N ASN A 150 -11.58 6.24 -7.23
CA ASN A 150 -11.98 7.53 -7.81
C ASN A 150 -13.37 8.05 -7.38
N ASN A 151 -14.09 7.36 -6.50
CA ASN A 151 -15.37 7.86 -6.01
C ASN A 151 -15.15 9.03 -5.05
N PRO A 152 -15.71 10.23 -5.32
CA PRO A 152 -15.45 11.42 -4.52
C PRO A 152 -15.93 11.32 -3.06
N ASP A 153 -16.92 10.48 -2.77
CA ASP A 153 -17.54 10.36 -1.46
C ASP A 153 -17.01 9.16 -0.65
N LEU A 154 -16.53 8.12 -1.34
CA LEU A 154 -16.23 6.81 -0.74
C LEU A 154 -14.76 6.42 -0.82
N ASP A 155 -13.99 6.99 -1.76
CA ASP A 155 -12.56 6.71 -1.89
C ASP A 155 -11.75 7.62 -0.97
N PRO A 156 -11.03 7.07 0.06
CA PRO A 156 -10.20 7.89 0.94
C PRO A 156 -9.11 8.65 0.19
N ASP A 157 -8.60 8.12 -0.92
CA ASP A 157 -7.52 8.70 -1.71
C ASP A 157 -7.99 9.82 -2.63
N HIS A 158 -9.30 9.92 -2.89
CA HIS A 158 -9.87 11.01 -3.70
C HIS A 158 -9.65 12.40 -3.08
N TRP A 159 -9.22 12.47 -1.81
CA TRP A 159 -8.79 13.71 -1.15
C TRP A 159 -7.77 14.50 -1.97
N VAL A 160 -6.83 13.83 -2.66
CA VAL A 160 -5.81 14.50 -3.46
C VAL A 160 -6.25 14.83 -4.90
N ALA A 161 -7.47 14.46 -5.29
CA ALA A 161 -8.04 14.70 -6.63
C ALA A 161 -8.38 16.18 -6.86
N VAL A 162 -7.37 17.04 -6.95
CA VAL A 162 -7.51 18.47 -7.17
C VAL A 162 -6.61 18.95 -8.29
N LYS A 163 -7.04 20.03 -8.99
CA LYS A 163 -6.31 20.58 -10.16
C LYS A 163 -5.23 21.60 -9.78
N ASN A 164 -5.41 22.29 -8.63
CA ASN A 164 -4.47 23.31 -8.19
C ASN A 164 -3.20 22.67 -7.58
N PRO A 165 -2.00 22.90 -8.13
CA PRO A 165 -0.77 22.23 -7.68
C PRO A 165 -0.39 22.56 -6.22
N PHE A 166 -0.65 23.79 -5.76
CA PHE A 166 -0.39 24.15 -4.36
C PHE A 166 -1.32 23.40 -3.40
N LEU A 167 -2.58 23.20 -3.82
CA LEU A 167 -3.54 22.44 -3.04
C LEU A 167 -3.19 20.94 -3.06
N VAL A 168 -2.63 20.41 -4.16
CA VAL A 168 -2.10 19.03 -4.20
C VAL A 168 -1.01 18.86 -3.14
N VAL A 169 0.01 19.73 -3.13
CA VAL A 169 1.09 19.67 -2.14
C VAL A 169 0.55 19.75 -0.71
N TRP A 170 -0.36 20.70 -0.45
CA TRP A 170 -0.99 20.84 0.85
C TRP A 170 -1.73 19.57 1.28
N ARG A 171 -2.55 19.00 0.39
CA ARG A 171 -3.31 17.79 0.68
C ARG A 171 -2.42 16.56 0.85
N CYS A 172 -1.33 16.45 0.10
CA CYS A 172 -0.33 15.41 0.31
C CYS A 172 0.32 15.52 1.70
N LEU A 173 0.74 16.73 2.12
CA LEU A 173 1.37 16.96 3.43
C LEU A 173 0.40 16.75 4.60
N THR A 174 -0.90 16.90 4.38
CA THR A 174 -1.93 16.75 5.42
C THR A 174 -2.68 15.41 5.35
N ILE A 175 -2.25 14.50 4.49
CA ILE A 175 -2.95 13.22 4.24
C ILE A 175 -3.12 12.38 5.51
N VAL A 176 -2.14 12.38 6.40
CA VAL A 176 -2.20 11.62 7.64
C VAL A 176 -3.37 12.06 8.53
N PHE A 177 -3.66 13.36 8.59
CA PHE A 177 -4.81 13.88 9.33
C PHE A 177 -6.13 13.53 8.66
N TRP A 178 -6.18 13.62 7.32
CA TRP A 178 -7.35 13.23 6.55
C TRP A 178 -7.67 11.74 6.72
N TYR A 179 -6.67 10.86 6.67
CA TYR A 179 -6.88 9.43 6.85
C TYR A 179 -7.42 9.09 8.24
N HIS A 180 -6.94 9.77 9.30
CA HIS A 180 -7.51 9.62 10.64
C HIS A 180 -8.98 10.03 10.65
N ASP A 181 -9.31 11.22 10.13
CA ASP A 181 -10.68 11.71 10.10
C ASP A 181 -11.60 10.77 9.30
N TYR A 182 -11.17 10.37 8.10
CA TYR A 182 -11.92 9.45 7.24
C TYR A 182 -12.15 8.09 7.93
N PHE A 183 -11.10 7.49 8.52
CA PHE A 183 -11.20 6.20 9.19
C PHE A 183 -12.25 6.24 10.30
N TRP A 184 -12.18 7.22 11.17
CA TRP A 184 -13.12 7.32 12.28
C TRP A 184 -14.55 7.59 11.83
N LYS A 185 -14.77 8.45 10.84
CA LYS A 185 -16.11 8.79 10.34
C LYS A 185 -16.74 7.70 9.48
N ASN A 186 -15.94 7.06 8.63
CA ASN A 186 -16.48 6.21 7.57
C ASN A 186 -16.27 4.72 7.80
N ILE A 187 -15.36 4.32 8.67
CA ILE A 187 -15.04 2.91 8.92
C ILE A 187 -15.34 2.51 10.38
N ALA A 188 -14.68 3.14 11.36
CA ALA A 188 -14.69 2.70 12.74
C ALA A 188 -16.05 2.83 13.45
N PHE A 189 -16.81 3.89 13.14
CA PHE A 189 -18.10 4.15 13.77
C PHE A 189 -19.32 3.70 12.95
N LYS A 190 -19.14 2.76 12.01
CA LYS A 190 -20.29 2.13 11.35
C LYS A 190 -20.92 1.08 12.30
N PRO A 191 -22.05 1.38 12.96
CA PRO A 191 -22.57 0.59 14.08
C PRO A 191 -23.09 -0.80 13.68
N HIS A 192 -23.18 -1.08 12.39
CA HIS A 192 -23.82 -2.30 11.88
C HIS A 192 -22.83 -3.36 11.38
N VAL A 193 -21.51 -3.11 11.50
CA VAL A 193 -20.49 -4.08 11.07
C VAL A 193 -19.98 -4.83 12.29
N PRO A 194 -20.26 -6.14 12.44
CA PRO A 194 -19.74 -6.94 13.54
C PRO A 194 -18.20 -6.87 13.60
N GLY A 195 -17.64 -6.71 14.80
CA GLY A 195 -16.18 -6.67 14.99
C GLY A 195 -15.53 -5.29 14.87
N MET A 196 -16.27 -4.22 14.55
CA MET A 196 -15.71 -2.87 14.47
C MET A 196 -15.25 -2.32 15.82
N LEU A 197 -15.95 -2.59 16.91
CA LEU A 197 -15.54 -2.10 18.23
C LEU A 197 -14.18 -2.68 18.69
N PRO A 198 -13.91 -4.00 18.65
CA PRO A 198 -12.59 -4.55 18.92
C PRO A 198 -11.50 -3.97 18.02
N LEU A 199 -11.77 -3.75 16.73
CA LEU A 199 -10.85 -3.12 15.82
C LEU A 199 -10.54 -1.67 16.22
N ALA A 200 -11.56 -0.88 16.53
CA ALA A 200 -11.39 0.50 16.98
C ALA A 200 -10.54 0.58 18.26
N ILE A 201 -10.81 -0.29 19.24
CA ILE A 201 -10.01 -0.38 20.46
C ILE A 201 -8.56 -0.75 20.14
N HIS A 202 -8.32 -1.74 19.28
CA HIS A 202 -6.98 -2.14 18.86
C HIS A 202 -6.21 -0.96 18.25
N ILE A 203 -6.83 -0.21 17.35
CA ILE A 203 -6.22 0.93 16.68
C ILE A 203 -5.94 2.08 17.66
N ILE A 204 -6.87 2.37 18.59
CA ILE A 204 -6.65 3.36 19.65
C ILE A 204 -5.44 2.96 20.50
N VAL A 205 -5.37 1.71 20.95
CA VAL A 205 -4.27 1.22 21.79
C VAL A 205 -2.94 1.31 21.04
N ALA A 206 -2.89 0.92 19.77
CA ALA A 206 -1.70 1.03 18.95
C ALA A 206 -1.22 2.49 18.82
N HIS A 207 -2.10 3.44 18.53
CA HIS A 207 -1.75 4.87 18.47
C HIS A 207 -1.32 5.41 19.83
N MET A 208 -1.97 5.00 20.94
CA MET A 208 -1.53 5.37 22.29
C MET A 208 -0.10 4.89 22.57
N ILE A 209 0.26 3.69 22.10
CA ILE A 209 1.63 3.16 22.22
C ILE A 209 2.60 4.01 21.38
N TYR A 210 2.30 4.25 20.11
CA TYR A 210 3.18 5.01 19.22
C TYR A 210 3.43 6.43 19.72
N TYR A 211 2.38 7.18 20.00
CA TYR A 211 2.49 8.55 20.53
C TYR A 211 3.01 8.59 21.96
N GLY A 212 2.67 7.59 22.77
CA GLY A 212 3.20 7.44 24.12
C GLY A 212 4.72 7.28 24.13
N ILE A 213 5.28 6.46 23.24
CA ILE A 213 6.73 6.32 23.08
C ILE A 213 7.35 7.65 22.62
N ALA A 214 6.77 8.31 21.60
CA ALA A 214 7.27 9.59 21.12
C ALA A 214 7.26 10.67 22.19
N ILE A 215 6.20 10.76 22.99
CA ILE A 215 6.08 11.71 24.12
C ILE A 215 7.11 11.36 25.21
N ALA A 216 7.21 10.09 25.61
CA ALA A 216 8.15 9.67 26.63
C ALA A 216 9.60 10.00 26.26
N LEU A 217 10.02 9.69 25.04
CA LEU A 217 11.34 10.04 24.52
C LEU A 217 11.55 11.56 24.49
N SER A 218 10.54 12.33 24.09
CA SER A 218 10.60 13.78 24.08
C SER A 218 10.78 14.39 25.48
N VAL A 219 10.06 13.86 26.47
CA VAL A 219 10.21 14.26 27.89
C VAL A 219 11.58 13.89 28.45
N MET A 220 12.18 12.80 28.00
CA MET A 220 13.56 12.39 28.33
C MET A 220 14.64 13.26 27.67
N GLY A 221 14.27 14.25 26.84
CA GLY A 221 15.18 15.20 26.21
C GLY A 221 15.48 14.91 24.73
N TYR A 222 14.95 13.80 24.16
CA TYR A 222 15.19 13.40 22.75
C TYR A 222 14.16 13.97 21.78
N TRP A 223 13.55 15.13 22.06
CA TRP A 223 12.49 15.67 21.22
C TRP A 223 12.92 16.05 19.81
N HIS A 224 14.19 16.52 19.66
CA HIS A 224 14.76 16.81 18.33
C HIS A 224 14.91 15.53 17.50
N GLU A 225 15.43 14.47 18.12
CA GLU A 225 15.59 13.17 17.50
C GLU A 225 14.23 12.57 17.11
N VAL A 226 13.24 12.63 18.00
CA VAL A 226 11.88 12.18 17.71
C VAL A 226 11.30 12.90 16.50
N LEU A 227 11.42 14.23 16.45
CA LEU A 227 10.93 15.02 15.31
C LEU A 227 11.69 14.71 14.03
N MET A 228 13.02 14.71 14.07
CA MET A 228 13.85 14.63 12.87
C MET A 228 14.05 13.20 12.36
N LEU A 229 13.97 12.18 13.23
CA LEU A 229 14.21 10.79 12.86
C LEU A 229 12.91 10.02 12.57
N TRP A 230 11.76 10.47 13.11
CA TRP A 230 10.54 9.72 12.99
C TRP A 230 9.33 10.55 12.49
N ILE A 231 8.96 11.63 13.19
CA ILE A 231 7.71 12.37 12.89
C ILE A 231 7.77 13.08 11.54
N PHE A 232 8.80 13.91 11.29
CA PHE A 232 8.93 14.59 10.00
C PHE A 232 9.18 13.63 8.82
N PRO A 233 10.05 12.59 8.95
CA PRO A 233 10.17 11.57 7.93
C PRO A 233 8.84 10.87 7.61
N HIS A 234 8.03 10.53 8.62
CA HIS A 234 6.70 9.96 8.42
C HIS A 234 5.79 10.88 7.58
N ILE A 235 5.70 12.16 7.93
CA ILE A 235 4.86 13.13 7.20
C ILE A 235 5.33 13.28 5.75
N LEU A 236 6.65 13.43 5.54
CA LEU A 236 7.23 13.61 4.21
C LEU A 236 7.10 12.33 3.36
N ALA A 237 7.36 11.17 3.95
CA ALA A 237 7.18 9.88 3.27
C ALA A 237 5.72 9.66 2.87
N SER A 238 4.78 9.92 3.77
CA SER A 238 3.33 9.83 3.47
C SER A 238 2.92 10.77 2.36
N ALA A 239 3.47 12.00 2.32
CA ALA A 239 3.22 12.95 1.24
C ALA A 239 3.76 12.45 -0.11
N LEU A 240 4.96 11.87 -0.14
CA LEU A 240 5.52 11.26 -1.35
C LEU A 240 4.71 10.04 -1.80
N ILE A 241 4.33 9.16 -0.88
CA ILE A 241 3.53 7.97 -1.14
C ILE A 241 2.22 8.38 -1.82
N ILE A 242 1.46 9.29 -1.21
CA ILE A 242 0.16 9.68 -1.75
C ILE A 242 0.29 10.45 -3.09
N TYR A 243 1.37 11.23 -3.26
CA TYR A 243 1.63 11.89 -4.53
C TYR A 243 1.92 10.92 -5.67
N PHE A 244 2.84 9.96 -5.44
CA PHE A 244 3.28 9.03 -6.50
C PHE A 244 2.29 7.87 -6.70
N PHE A 245 1.67 7.35 -5.63
CA PHE A 245 0.88 6.11 -5.69
C PHE A 245 -0.63 6.35 -5.78
N ALA A 246 -1.12 7.55 -5.41
CA ALA A 246 -2.52 7.90 -5.57
C ALA A 246 -2.71 9.06 -6.57
N TYR A 247 -2.08 10.23 -6.35
CA TYR A 247 -2.34 11.38 -7.20
C TYR A 247 -1.94 11.17 -8.66
N LEU A 248 -0.72 10.71 -8.94
CA LEU A 248 -0.25 10.54 -10.33
C LEU A 248 -0.91 9.35 -11.02
N THR A 249 -1.02 8.23 -10.31
CA THR A 249 -1.47 6.96 -10.89
C THR A 249 -2.98 6.90 -11.13
N HIS A 250 -3.75 7.77 -10.50
CA HIS A 250 -5.21 7.84 -10.66
C HIS A 250 -5.72 8.98 -11.54
N LYS A 251 -4.83 9.82 -12.11
CA LYS A 251 -5.27 10.89 -13.01
C LYS A 251 -6.07 10.33 -14.20
N PRO A 252 -7.18 10.96 -14.60
CA PRO A 252 -7.72 12.27 -14.15
C PRO A 252 -8.59 12.22 -12.87
N HIS A 253 -8.71 11.08 -12.16
CA HIS A 253 -9.54 10.86 -10.96
C HIS A 253 -11.06 10.85 -11.21
N GLU A 254 -11.48 10.70 -12.45
CA GLU A 254 -12.88 10.80 -12.88
C GLU A 254 -13.39 9.48 -13.48
N VAL A 255 -12.50 8.50 -13.71
CA VAL A 255 -12.80 7.24 -14.39
C VAL A 255 -13.01 6.13 -13.36
N HIS A 256 -14.11 5.38 -13.51
CA HIS A 256 -14.48 4.28 -12.60
C HIS A 256 -14.48 2.90 -13.30
N GLU A 257 -14.15 2.85 -14.59
CA GLU A 257 -14.13 1.60 -15.35
C GLU A 257 -12.89 0.79 -14.99
N ARG A 258 -13.10 -0.48 -14.68
CA ARG A 258 -12.13 -1.44 -14.14
C ARG A 258 -10.75 -1.45 -14.83
N TYR A 259 -10.68 -1.26 -16.15
CA TYR A 259 -9.42 -1.27 -16.90
C TYR A 259 -8.85 0.13 -17.15
N ARG A 260 -9.49 1.18 -16.62
CA ARG A 260 -9.19 2.58 -16.92
C ARG A 260 -9.20 3.48 -15.69
N ASP A 261 -9.52 2.95 -14.52
CA ASP A 261 -9.61 3.67 -13.24
C ASP A 261 -8.25 4.14 -12.73
N THR A 262 -7.19 3.51 -13.20
CA THR A 262 -5.79 3.85 -12.89
C THR A 262 -4.90 3.76 -14.12
N ASN A 263 -3.62 4.14 -13.98
CA ASN A 263 -2.69 4.28 -15.08
C ASN A 263 -1.51 3.31 -15.02
N VAL A 264 -0.91 3.08 -16.18
CA VAL A 264 0.44 2.53 -16.32
C VAL A 264 1.36 3.60 -16.90
N PHE A 265 2.50 3.87 -16.25
CA PHE A 265 3.60 4.65 -16.80
C PHE A 265 4.75 3.72 -17.16
N TRP A 266 4.89 3.42 -18.43
CA TRP A 266 5.90 2.49 -18.92
C TRP A 266 7.08 3.22 -19.55
N PHE A 267 8.21 3.20 -18.87
CA PHE A 267 9.46 3.82 -19.32
C PHE A 267 10.34 2.75 -19.97
N ARG A 268 10.37 2.71 -21.31
CA ARG A 268 11.16 1.73 -22.05
C ARG A 268 12.62 2.18 -22.17
N GLY A 269 13.52 1.30 -21.82
CA GLY A 269 14.96 1.55 -21.93
C GLY A 269 15.73 0.67 -20.96
N LYS A 270 16.88 0.15 -21.41
CA LYS A 270 17.66 -0.85 -20.66
C LYS A 270 18.06 -0.39 -19.24
N LEU A 271 18.34 0.91 -19.08
CA LEU A 271 18.73 1.49 -17.78
C LEU A 271 17.60 2.25 -17.11
N ILE A 272 16.76 2.93 -17.90
CA ILE A 272 15.72 3.80 -17.38
C ILE A 272 14.56 3.02 -16.76
N GLU A 273 14.16 1.89 -17.39
CA GLU A 273 13.06 1.08 -16.90
C GLU A 273 13.32 0.54 -15.47
N PRO A 274 14.44 -0.15 -15.17
CA PRO A 274 14.69 -0.62 -13.82
C PRO A 274 14.86 0.53 -12.81
N LEU A 275 15.43 1.66 -13.23
CA LEU A 275 15.58 2.84 -12.35
C LEU A 275 14.20 3.39 -11.96
N VAL A 276 13.33 3.65 -12.94
CA VAL A 276 12.00 4.19 -12.68
C VAL A 276 11.14 3.21 -11.89
N ASN A 277 11.18 1.92 -12.24
CA ASN A 277 10.46 0.89 -11.49
C ASN A 277 10.89 0.88 -10.02
N SER A 278 12.19 1.03 -9.73
CA SER A 278 12.69 1.10 -8.36
C SER A 278 12.25 2.37 -7.64
N LEU A 279 12.32 3.55 -8.31
CA LEU A 279 11.89 4.83 -7.73
C LEU A 279 10.40 4.86 -7.42
N TYR A 280 9.59 4.26 -8.28
CA TYR A 280 8.15 4.10 -8.03
C TYR A 280 7.80 2.88 -7.17
N MET A 281 8.77 2.12 -6.70
CA MET A 281 8.52 0.83 -6.03
C MET A 281 7.54 -0.04 -6.86
N PHE A 282 7.69 -0.03 -8.19
CA PHE A 282 6.84 -0.67 -9.20
C PHE A 282 5.40 -0.16 -9.29
N GLN A 283 5.02 0.88 -8.55
CA GLN A 283 3.68 1.48 -8.63
C GLN A 283 3.44 2.29 -9.93
N ASN A 284 4.45 2.47 -10.76
CA ASN A 284 4.26 2.91 -12.15
C ASN A 284 3.42 1.92 -12.99
N PHE A 285 3.20 0.68 -12.52
CA PHE A 285 2.25 -0.29 -13.05
C PHE A 285 0.97 -0.39 -12.21
N HIS A 286 0.47 0.71 -11.69
CA HIS A 286 -0.61 0.74 -10.70
C HIS A 286 -1.90 0.07 -11.17
N LEU A 287 -2.23 0.16 -12.47
CA LEU A 287 -3.36 -0.57 -13.04
C LEU A 287 -3.24 -2.09 -12.88
N ILE A 288 -2.02 -2.65 -12.98
CA ILE A 288 -1.81 -4.09 -12.76
C ILE A 288 -2.13 -4.45 -11.31
N HIS A 289 -1.72 -3.58 -10.37
CA HIS A 289 -2.04 -3.73 -8.97
C HIS A 289 -3.55 -3.67 -8.71
N HIS A 290 -4.28 -2.68 -9.23
CA HIS A 290 -5.73 -2.56 -9.06
C HIS A 290 -6.49 -3.73 -9.67
N LEU A 291 -6.09 -4.19 -10.87
CA LEU A 291 -6.73 -5.33 -11.52
C LEU A 291 -6.50 -6.64 -10.78
N PHE A 292 -5.27 -6.85 -10.28
CA PHE A 292 -4.80 -8.12 -9.72
C PHE A 292 -3.91 -7.91 -8.48
N PRO A 293 -4.46 -7.41 -7.37
CA PRO A 293 -3.70 -7.00 -6.19
C PRO A 293 -2.93 -8.15 -5.51
N ARG A 294 -3.21 -9.41 -5.88
CA ARG A 294 -2.48 -10.60 -5.37
C ARG A 294 -1.23 -10.95 -6.18
N ILE A 295 -0.79 -10.11 -7.11
CA ILE A 295 0.52 -10.23 -7.76
C ILE A 295 1.54 -9.49 -6.88
N PRO A 296 2.66 -10.10 -6.44
CA PRO A 296 3.72 -9.39 -5.74
C PRO A 296 4.31 -8.25 -6.58
N PHE A 297 4.60 -7.11 -5.95
CA PHE A 297 4.98 -5.86 -6.62
C PHE A 297 6.12 -6.01 -7.65
N TYR A 298 7.15 -6.79 -7.32
CA TYR A 298 8.31 -7.03 -8.20
C TYR A 298 7.98 -7.80 -9.50
N LEU A 299 6.76 -8.33 -9.61
CA LEU A 299 6.26 -9.04 -10.80
C LEU A 299 5.31 -8.18 -11.66
N TYR A 300 4.96 -6.94 -11.24
CA TYR A 300 4.02 -6.09 -11.98
C TYR A 300 4.48 -5.84 -13.42
N GLY A 301 5.75 -5.51 -13.65
CA GLY A 301 6.27 -5.30 -14.99
C GLY A 301 6.19 -6.55 -15.88
N ASN A 302 6.41 -7.75 -15.32
CA ASN A 302 6.27 -9.01 -16.05
C ASN A 302 4.81 -9.33 -16.37
N ALA A 303 3.92 -9.14 -15.40
CA ALA A 303 2.48 -9.30 -15.58
C ALA A 303 1.94 -8.30 -16.61
N PHE A 304 2.34 -7.03 -16.55
CA PHE A 304 1.99 -6.00 -17.53
C PHE A 304 2.31 -6.42 -18.95
N ARG A 305 3.55 -6.87 -19.23
CA ARG A 305 3.94 -7.30 -20.59
C ARG A 305 3.09 -8.47 -21.10
N LYS A 306 2.66 -9.39 -20.22
CA LYS A 306 1.74 -10.49 -20.58
C LYS A 306 0.31 -10.02 -20.80
N LEU A 307 -0.13 -9.03 -20.01
CA LEU A 307 -1.48 -8.49 -20.10
C LEU A 307 -1.67 -7.45 -21.19
N LYS A 308 -0.58 -6.87 -21.72
CA LYS A 308 -0.65 -5.75 -22.68
C LYS A 308 -1.67 -5.96 -23.82
N PRO A 309 -1.77 -7.14 -24.48
CA PRO A 309 -2.77 -7.34 -25.53
C PRO A 309 -4.23 -7.25 -25.03
N VAL A 310 -4.49 -7.61 -23.75
CA VAL A 310 -5.81 -7.48 -23.14
C VAL A 310 -6.06 -6.02 -22.76
N LEU A 311 -5.06 -5.36 -22.16
CA LEU A 311 -5.13 -3.95 -21.75
C LEU A 311 -5.35 -3.02 -22.96
N ASP A 312 -4.67 -3.27 -24.08
CA ASP A 312 -4.85 -2.50 -25.32
C ASP A 312 -6.28 -2.64 -25.87
N LYS A 313 -6.84 -3.87 -25.82
CA LYS A 313 -8.22 -4.14 -26.25
C LYS A 313 -9.26 -3.46 -25.36
N GLU A 314 -8.99 -3.37 -24.06
CA GLU A 314 -9.87 -2.70 -23.08
C GLU A 314 -9.59 -1.19 -22.98
N HIS A 315 -8.77 -0.64 -23.87
CA HIS A 315 -8.41 0.79 -23.92
C HIS A 315 -7.85 1.34 -22.61
N ALA A 316 -7.03 0.53 -21.92
CA ALA A 316 -6.41 0.90 -20.67
C ALA A 316 -5.51 2.14 -20.83
N HIS A 317 -5.42 2.96 -19.78
CA HIS A 317 -4.59 4.15 -19.78
C HIS A 317 -3.11 3.78 -19.59
N ILE A 318 -2.39 3.65 -20.71
CA ILE A 318 -0.96 3.32 -20.74
C ILE A 318 -0.19 4.49 -21.33
N TYR A 319 0.65 5.13 -20.52
CA TYR A 319 1.57 6.18 -20.93
C TYR A 319 2.93 5.57 -21.18
N GLU A 320 3.31 5.48 -22.45
CA GLU A 320 4.57 4.87 -22.89
C GLU A 320 5.61 5.94 -23.21
N TYR A 321 6.79 5.82 -22.60
CA TYR A 321 7.95 6.69 -22.79
C TYR A 321 9.11 5.84 -23.29
N ASP A 322 9.53 6.01 -24.54
CA ASP A 322 10.60 5.23 -25.16
C ASP A 322 11.95 5.97 -25.10
N PHE A 323 12.88 5.44 -24.34
CA PHE A 323 14.27 5.88 -24.22
C PHE A 323 15.25 4.88 -24.84
N GLY A 324 14.75 3.91 -25.62
CA GLY A 324 15.57 2.97 -26.37
C GLY A 324 16.27 3.62 -27.55
N PRO A 325 17.31 3.00 -28.10
CA PRO A 325 17.90 3.45 -29.37
C PRO A 325 16.82 3.35 -30.44
N HIS A 326 16.49 4.47 -31.08
CA HIS A 326 15.56 4.51 -32.19
C HIS A 326 16.06 3.52 -33.27
N ARG A 327 15.39 2.38 -33.41
CA ARG A 327 15.54 1.59 -34.63
C ARG A 327 15.11 2.53 -35.77
N LYS A 328 16.06 2.97 -36.62
CA LYS A 328 15.72 3.55 -37.89
C LYS A 328 14.81 2.54 -38.56
N THR A 329 13.53 2.84 -38.64
CA THR A 329 12.65 2.19 -39.62
C THR A 329 13.28 2.46 -40.94
N GLU A 330 13.86 1.43 -41.56
CA GLU A 330 14.21 1.49 -42.96
C GLU A 330 12.91 1.87 -43.68
N ALA A 331 12.87 3.13 -44.08
CA ALA A 331 11.82 3.64 -44.94
C ALA A 331 11.82 2.78 -46.19
N GLN A 332 10.67 2.22 -46.48
CA GLN A 332 10.34 1.60 -47.75
C GLN A 332 10.96 2.41 -48.89
N SER A 333 12.05 1.90 -49.44
CA SER A 333 12.56 2.30 -50.73
C SER A 333 12.11 1.20 -51.70
N SER A 334 11.00 1.43 -52.34
CA SER A 334 10.69 0.91 -53.67
C SER A 334 9.41 1.54 -54.19
#